data_c52af399b0e19247c9de5f04db83583f
#
_entry.id   c52af399b0e19247c9de5f04db83583f
#
_cell.length_a   1.000
_cell.length_b   1.000
_cell.length_c   1.000
_cell.angle_alpha   90.00
_cell.angle_beta   90.00
_cell.angle_gamma   90.00
#
_symmetry.space_group_name_H-M   'P 1'
#
loop_
_entity.id
_entity.type
_entity.pdbx_description
1 polymer ?
#
loop_
_entity_poly.entity_id
_entity_poly.type
_entity_poly.pdbx_seq_one_letter_code
_entity_poly.pdbx_strand_id
1 'polypeptide(L)'
;VNKYPLWFLLSVYEEANQELIMTDIAQLLGKEAEDLLQHRCTTIPAENLYLPGADFVDRIMIDNNRPNTVLRSMQSLLNHGRLAGTGYLSILPVDQGIEHSAGASFAANPLYFDPKNIVELAIEAGCNCVASTYGVLASVSRRYAHKIPFLVKLNHNETLSYPTQYDQTLYASVEQAFNMGAVAVGATIYFGSEQSRRQIEEISSAFERAHELGMVTVLWAYLRNPAFNKDGVDYHSSADLTGQANHIAATIGADIVKQKMAENNGGYRAVKFGYTDDRVYSKLTTDHPIDLVRYQLANCYMGRAGLINSGGAAGENDLQESVRTAVINKRAGGMGLILGRKAFKKSMKEGIALINAVQDTYLDKKVTIA
;
A
#
# COMPACT_ATOMS: atom_id res chain seq x y z
N VAL A 1 49.37 4.05 -14.04
CA VAL A 1 49.26 2.65 -14.41
C VAL A 1 47.90 2.18 -13.92
N ASN A 2 46.94 1.99 -14.84
CA ASN A 2 45.58 1.51 -14.53
C ASN A 2 45.63 0.12 -13.89
N LYS A 3 45.12 -0.01 -12.66
CA LYS A 3 45.14 -1.22 -11.87
C LYS A 3 44.07 -2.27 -12.26
N TYR A 4 43.22 -1.95 -13.22
CA TYR A 4 42.11 -2.86 -13.61
C TYR A 4 42.21 -3.21 -15.10
N PRO A 5 42.00 -4.48 -15.50
CA PRO A 5 42.07 -4.90 -16.89
C PRO A 5 40.89 -4.29 -17.69
N LEU A 6 41.12 -4.07 -18.97
CA LEU A 6 40.17 -3.38 -19.88
C LEU A 6 38.78 -4.07 -19.91
N TRP A 7 38.72 -5.39 -19.78
CA TRP A 7 37.47 -6.12 -19.73
C TRP A 7 36.65 -5.83 -18.46
N PHE A 8 37.31 -5.56 -17.32
CA PHE A 8 36.64 -5.14 -16.07
C PHE A 8 36.06 -3.72 -16.20
N LEU A 9 36.80 -2.83 -16.84
CA LEU A 9 36.30 -1.48 -17.13
C LEU A 9 35.17 -1.51 -18.16
N LEU A 10 35.23 -2.40 -19.14
CA LEU A 10 34.14 -2.60 -20.11
C LEU A 10 32.89 -3.22 -19.45
N SER A 11 33.04 -4.21 -18.56
CA SER A 11 31.88 -4.77 -17.84
C SER A 11 31.22 -3.76 -16.89
N VAL A 12 32.03 -2.94 -16.19
CA VAL A 12 31.50 -1.85 -15.36
C VAL A 12 30.88 -0.74 -16.22
N TYR A 13 31.40 -0.53 -17.44
CA TYR A 13 30.83 0.44 -18.40
C TYR A 13 29.56 -0.10 -19.08
N GLU A 14 29.48 -1.40 -19.35
CA GLU A 14 28.26 -2.08 -19.85
C GLU A 14 27.20 -2.19 -18.75
N GLU A 15 27.58 -2.42 -17.50
CA GLU A 15 26.65 -2.37 -16.34
C GLU A 15 26.18 -0.94 -16.05
N ALA A 16 27.04 0.07 -16.22
CA ALA A 16 26.69 1.48 -16.05
C ALA A 16 25.91 2.07 -17.23
N ASN A 17 26.02 1.50 -18.42
CA ASN A 17 25.27 1.85 -19.63
C ASN A 17 24.08 0.94 -19.94
N GLN A 18 23.68 0.06 -19.05
CA GLN A 18 22.27 -0.30 -19.00
C GLN A 18 21.54 0.98 -18.53
N GLU A 19 21.29 1.91 -19.47
CA GLU A 19 20.19 2.85 -19.33
C GLU A 19 19.03 2.05 -18.78
N LEU A 20 18.58 2.36 -17.57
CA LEU A 20 17.37 1.78 -17.00
C LEU A 20 16.28 2.08 -18.06
N ILE A 21 16.00 1.09 -18.89
CA ILE A 21 14.90 1.21 -19.86
C ILE A 21 13.65 1.32 -19.02
N MET A 22 13.22 2.57 -18.80
CA MET A 22 11.98 2.86 -18.09
C MET A 22 10.83 2.19 -18.83
N THR A 23 9.94 1.60 -18.09
CA THR A 23 8.73 0.99 -18.62
C THR A 23 7.93 1.98 -19.44
N ASP A 24 7.55 1.64 -20.66
CA ASP A 24 6.62 2.45 -21.46
C ASP A 24 5.20 2.35 -20.88
N ILE A 25 4.87 3.32 -20.05
CA ILE A 25 3.60 3.36 -19.32
C ILE A 25 2.41 3.47 -20.29
N ALA A 26 2.53 4.32 -21.34
CA ALA A 26 1.46 4.51 -22.30
C ALA A 26 1.20 3.23 -23.12
N GLN A 27 2.25 2.54 -23.52
CA GLN A 27 2.12 1.26 -24.21
C GLN A 27 1.42 0.20 -23.35
N LEU A 28 1.77 0.10 -22.07
CA LEU A 28 1.12 -0.84 -21.15
C LEU A 28 -0.33 -0.52 -20.87
N LEU A 29 -0.69 0.75 -20.77
CA LEU A 29 -2.09 1.18 -20.60
C LEU A 29 -2.93 0.94 -21.87
N GLY A 30 -2.31 0.88 -23.03
CA GLY A 30 -2.98 0.62 -24.29
C GLY A 30 -4.11 1.63 -24.57
N LYS A 31 -5.33 1.15 -24.77
CA LYS A 31 -6.49 2.00 -25.10
C LYS A 31 -6.90 2.98 -24.00
N GLU A 32 -6.55 2.70 -22.74
CA GLU A 32 -6.85 3.58 -21.60
C GLU A 32 -5.79 4.68 -21.40
N ALA A 33 -4.70 4.67 -22.19
CA ALA A 33 -3.57 5.58 -21.98
C ALA A 33 -3.97 7.05 -22.04
N GLU A 34 -4.69 7.46 -23.08
CA GLU A 34 -5.12 8.84 -23.25
C GLU A 34 -6.04 9.28 -22.11
N ASP A 35 -7.07 8.48 -21.82
CA ASP A 35 -8.04 8.75 -20.75
C ASP A 35 -7.34 8.88 -19.39
N LEU A 36 -6.55 7.88 -19.00
CA LEU A 36 -5.88 7.87 -17.69
C LEU A 36 -4.77 8.92 -17.57
N LEU A 37 -4.00 9.22 -18.63
CA LEU A 37 -2.86 10.14 -18.55
C LEU A 37 -3.25 11.61 -18.77
N GLN A 38 -4.37 11.89 -19.42
CA GLN A 38 -4.81 13.25 -19.71
C GLN A 38 -5.98 13.75 -18.84
N HIS A 39 -6.65 12.85 -18.11
CA HIS A 39 -7.74 13.21 -17.21
C HIS A 39 -7.38 14.36 -16.27
N ARG A 40 -8.30 15.27 -16.03
CA ARG A 40 -8.18 16.34 -15.03
C ARG A 40 -9.26 16.19 -13.98
N CYS A 41 -8.85 16.02 -12.74
CA CYS A 41 -9.77 15.93 -11.61
C CYS A 41 -10.32 17.32 -11.27
N THR A 42 -11.61 17.54 -11.51
CA THR A 42 -12.29 18.79 -11.19
C THR A 42 -13.14 18.71 -9.93
N THR A 43 -13.29 17.52 -9.35
CA THR A 43 -14.12 17.31 -8.15
C THR A 43 -13.46 17.83 -6.88
N ILE A 44 -12.18 17.51 -6.69
CA ILE A 44 -11.37 17.96 -5.56
C ILE A 44 -10.04 18.46 -6.12
N PRO A 45 -9.81 19.80 -6.15
CA PRO A 45 -8.60 20.39 -6.72
C PRO A 45 -7.32 19.94 -6.06
N ALA A 46 -6.26 19.73 -6.86
CA ALA A 46 -4.98 19.25 -6.36
C ALA A 46 -4.31 20.22 -5.37
N GLU A 47 -4.53 21.51 -5.50
CA GLU A 47 -4.02 22.57 -4.60
C GLU A 47 -4.56 22.48 -3.18
N ASN A 48 -5.67 21.77 -2.97
CA ASN A 48 -6.25 21.54 -1.65
C ASN A 48 -5.68 20.31 -0.94
N LEU A 49 -4.76 19.57 -1.57
CA LEU A 49 -4.24 18.31 -1.07
C LEU A 49 -2.83 18.44 -0.49
N TYR A 50 -2.57 17.60 0.49
CA TYR A 50 -1.24 17.38 1.04
C TYR A 50 -0.56 16.26 0.24
N LEU A 51 0.01 16.63 -0.91
CA LEU A 51 0.55 15.68 -1.87
C LEU A 51 1.90 15.10 -1.44
N PRO A 52 2.24 13.85 -1.82
CA PRO A 52 3.56 13.27 -1.63
C PRO A 52 4.65 14.12 -2.30
N GLY A 53 5.83 14.13 -1.69
CA GLY A 53 7.02 14.81 -2.20
C GLY A 53 8.23 14.45 -1.35
N ALA A 54 9.42 14.80 -1.82
CA ALA A 54 10.68 14.56 -1.10
C ALA A 54 10.68 15.18 0.31
N ASP A 55 9.92 16.25 0.48
CA ASP A 55 9.75 17.06 1.68
C ASP A 55 8.49 16.73 2.51
N PHE A 56 7.87 15.56 2.27
CA PHE A 56 6.60 15.18 2.91
C PHE A 56 6.64 15.28 4.44
N VAL A 57 7.73 14.82 5.05
CA VAL A 57 7.89 14.88 6.51
C VAL A 57 7.99 16.32 6.98
N ASP A 58 8.84 17.13 6.35
CA ASP A 58 9.11 18.52 6.74
C ASP A 58 7.94 19.48 6.46
N ARG A 59 7.12 19.16 5.46
CA ARG A 59 6.01 20.03 5.04
C ARG A 59 4.66 19.61 5.61
N ILE A 60 4.45 18.32 5.86
CA ILE A 60 3.13 17.79 6.24
C ILE A 60 3.16 17.17 7.63
N MET A 61 4.12 16.29 7.93
CA MET A 61 4.12 15.61 9.21
C MET A 61 4.59 16.49 10.37
N ILE A 62 5.38 17.53 10.10
CA ILE A 62 5.83 18.48 11.12
C ILE A 62 4.66 19.16 11.87
N ASP A 63 3.52 19.31 11.18
CA ASP A 63 2.33 19.96 11.74
C ASP A 63 1.37 18.99 12.46
N ASN A 64 1.75 17.74 12.63
CA ASN A 64 0.96 16.77 13.39
C ASN A 64 1.53 16.56 14.81
N ASN A 65 0.86 15.73 15.61
CA ASN A 65 1.26 15.42 16.99
C ASN A 65 2.22 14.22 17.12
N ARG A 66 2.85 13.77 16.02
CA ARG A 66 3.75 12.63 16.08
C ARG A 66 5.07 12.98 16.76
N PRO A 67 5.62 12.10 17.63
CA PRO A 67 6.97 12.27 18.15
C PRO A 67 8.03 12.33 17.05
N ASN A 68 9.13 13.04 17.30
CA ASN A 68 10.26 13.13 16.36
C ASN A 68 10.79 11.77 15.89
N THR A 69 10.67 10.74 16.72
CA THR A 69 11.05 9.37 16.40
C THR A 69 10.16 8.76 15.30
N VAL A 70 8.87 9.10 15.27
CA VAL A 70 7.96 8.70 14.17
C VAL A 70 8.33 9.44 12.88
N LEU A 71 8.64 10.75 12.94
CA LEU A 71 9.09 11.52 11.78
C LEU A 71 10.35 10.90 11.17
N ARG A 72 11.32 10.51 12.02
CA ARG A 72 12.54 9.81 11.58
C ARG A 72 12.21 8.45 10.92
N SER A 73 11.30 7.68 11.50
CA SER A 73 10.89 6.38 10.96
C SER A 73 10.17 6.52 9.62
N MET A 74 9.28 7.53 9.47
CA MET A 74 8.66 7.84 8.20
C MET A 74 9.71 8.25 7.15
N GLN A 75 10.64 9.13 7.52
CA GLN A 75 11.71 9.53 6.61
C GLN A 75 12.58 8.34 6.18
N SER A 76 12.83 7.37 7.06
CA SER A 76 13.58 6.17 6.70
C SER A 76 12.83 5.29 5.69
N LEU A 77 11.50 5.21 5.77
CA LEU A 77 10.67 4.56 4.74
C LEU A 77 10.76 5.30 3.40
N LEU A 78 10.60 6.63 3.42
CA LEU A 78 10.60 7.46 2.21
C LEU A 78 11.97 7.57 1.54
N ASN A 79 13.06 7.33 2.27
CA ASN A 79 14.44 7.40 1.77
C ASN A 79 15.04 6.03 1.45
N HIS A 80 14.25 4.95 1.45
CA HIS A 80 14.73 3.62 1.13
C HIS A 80 14.24 3.15 -0.24
N GLY A 81 15.05 2.27 -0.86
CA GLY A 81 14.71 1.62 -2.11
C GLY A 81 14.74 2.53 -3.34
N ARG A 82 14.12 2.07 -4.41
CA ARG A 82 14.18 2.69 -5.73
C ARG A 82 13.39 4.01 -5.81
N LEU A 83 12.39 4.18 -4.95
CA LEU A 83 11.61 5.43 -4.84
C LEU A 83 12.16 6.40 -3.79
N ALA A 84 13.36 6.17 -3.26
CA ALA A 84 13.97 7.03 -2.25
C ALA A 84 13.98 8.51 -2.67
N GLY A 85 13.57 9.39 -1.74
CA GLY A 85 13.58 10.85 -1.96
C GLY A 85 12.48 11.36 -2.90
N THR A 86 11.50 10.54 -3.29
CA THR A 86 10.37 10.98 -4.13
C THR A 86 9.11 11.31 -3.33
N GLY A 87 9.01 10.82 -2.09
CA GLY A 87 7.78 10.86 -1.29
C GLY A 87 6.80 9.73 -1.61
N TYR A 88 7.12 8.87 -2.56
CA TYR A 88 6.30 7.70 -2.91
C TYR A 88 6.84 6.43 -2.24
N LEU A 89 5.93 5.45 -2.05
CA LEU A 89 6.22 4.17 -1.40
C LEU A 89 5.87 2.98 -2.31
N SER A 90 6.81 2.06 -2.39
CA SER A 90 6.63 0.72 -2.96
C SER A 90 6.83 -0.30 -1.84
N ILE A 91 5.76 -1.00 -1.44
CA ILE A 91 5.77 -1.94 -0.33
C ILE A 91 5.46 -3.34 -0.84
N LEU A 92 6.30 -4.32 -0.48
CA LEU A 92 6.00 -5.74 -0.71
C LEU A 92 5.30 -6.33 0.52
N PRO A 93 3.98 -6.62 0.48
CA PRO A 93 3.29 -7.29 1.56
C PRO A 93 3.26 -8.80 1.33
N VAL A 94 3.67 -9.58 2.30
CA VAL A 94 3.55 -11.05 2.27
C VAL A 94 3.11 -11.55 3.65
N ASP A 95 1.82 -11.41 3.94
CA ASP A 95 1.16 -11.94 5.14
C ASP A 95 0.40 -13.25 4.86
N GLN A 96 0.71 -13.89 3.74
CA GLN A 96 0.15 -15.17 3.33
C GLN A 96 0.61 -16.29 4.26
N GLY A 97 -0.24 -17.30 4.36
CA GLY A 97 -0.12 -18.33 5.38
C GLY A 97 -1.04 -18.07 6.57
N ILE A 98 -1.47 -16.81 6.76
CA ILE A 98 -2.44 -16.39 7.77
C ILE A 98 -3.68 -15.75 7.10
N GLU A 99 -3.52 -14.70 6.27
CA GLU A 99 -4.68 -14.06 5.59
C GLU A 99 -5.28 -14.94 4.48
N HIS A 100 -4.48 -15.83 3.90
CA HIS A 100 -4.86 -16.87 2.96
C HIS A 100 -4.05 -18.12 3.27
N SER A 101 -4.52 -19.30 2.91
CA SER A 101 -3.75 -20.52 3.19
C SER A 101 -2.35 -20.45 2.58
N ALA A 102 -1.36 -20.94 3.31
CA ALA A 102 0.03 -20.98 2.85
C ALA A 102 0.17 -21.78 1.56
N GLY A 103 -0.51 -22.93 1.47
CA GLY A 103 -0.51 -23.78 0.26
C GLY A 103 -1.05 -23.03 -0.96
N ALA A 104 -2.21 -22.39 -0.85
CA ALA A 104 -2.78 -21.62 -1.97
C ALA A 104 -1.92 -20.43 -2.39
N SER A 105 -1.11 -19.91 -1.46
CA SER A 105 -0.25 -18.75 -1.71
C SER A 105 1.10 -19.12 -2.33
N PHE A 106 1.74 -20.18 -1.84
CA PHE A 106 3.14 -20.49 -2.16
C PHE A 106 3.31 -21.77 -3.01
N ALA A 107 2.24 -22.55 -3.27
CA ALA A 107 2.37 -23.76 -4.08
C ALA A 107 2.93 -23.50 -5.49
N ALA A 108 2.60 -22.35 -6.09
CA ALA A 108 3.12 -21.95 -7.39
C ALA A 108 4.63 -21.64 -7.38
N ASN A 109 5.15 -21.17 -6.27
CA ASN A 109 6.58 -20.93 -6.04
C ASN A 109 6.96 -21.31 -4.61
N PRO A 110 7.31 -22.59 -4.34
CA PRO A 110 7.59 -23.09 -3.01
C PRO A 110 8.78 -22.42 -2.30
N LEU A 111 9.66 -21.72 -3.03
CA LEU A 111 10.77 -20.98 -2.42
C LEU A 111 10.28 -19.92 -1.41
N TYR A 112 9.07 -19.39 -1.60
CA TYR A 112 8.52 -18.38 -0.70
C TYR A 112 7.90 -18.92 0.60
N PHE A 113 7.93 -20.25 0.84
CA PHE A 113 7.75 -20.78 2.19
C PHE A 113 8.91 -20.38 3.12
N ASP A 114 10.10 -20.10 2.56
CA ASP A 114 11.23 -19.57 3.34
C ASP A 114 11.13 -18.01 3.42
N PRO A 115 10.99 -17.45 4.64
CA PRO A 115 10.96 -16.00 4.87
C PRO A 115 12.11 -15.23 4.25
N LYS A 116 13.29 -15.85 4.14
CA LYS A 116 14.47 -15.26 3.50
C LYS A 116 14.15 -14.77 2.09
N ASN A 117 13.55 -15.63 1.26
CA ASN A 117 13.26 -15.32 -0.14
C ASN A 117 12.23 -14.20 -0.29
N ILE A 118 11.31 -14.07 0.68
CA ILE A 118 10.34 -12.95 0.73
C ILE A 118 11.08 -11.62 0.92
N VAL A 119 12.00 -11.56 1.86
CA VAL A 119 12.74 -10.32 2.14
C VAL A 119 13.74 -10.02 1.01
N GLU A 120 14.38 -11.02 0.45
CA GLU A 120 15.28 -10.86 -0.70
C GLU A 120 14.54 -10.33 -1.93
N LEU A 121 13.31 -10.80 -2.22
CA LEU A 121 12.50 -10.21 -3.29
C LEU A 121 12.27 -8.70 -3.07
N ALA A 122 11.95 -8.29 -1.86
CA ALA A 122 11.74 -6.87 -1.55
C ALA A 122 13.01 -6.04 -1.73
N ILE A 123 14.16 -6.56 -1.30
CA ILE A 123 15.48 -5.90 -1.43
C ILE A 123 15.87 -5.77 -2.89
N GLU A 124 15.84 -6.87 -3.64
CA GLU A 124 16.28 -6.91 -5.05
C GLU A 124 15.35 -6.10 -5.96
N ALA A 125 14.05 -6.05 -5.64
CA ALA A 125 13.10 -5.17 -6.32
C ALA A 125 13.22 -3.69 -5.92
N GLY A 126 14.06 -3.35 -4.94
CA GLY A 126 14.22 -1.99 -4.47
C GLY A 126 12.96 -1.42 -3.80
N CYS A 127 12.23 -2.23 -3.04
CA CYS A 127 11.07 -1.76 -2.28
C CYS A 127 11.50 -0.82 -1.14
N ASN A 128 10.65 0.14 -0.78
CA ASN A 128 10.88 0.98 0.39
C ASN A 128 10.76 0.18 1.70
N CYS A 129 9.96 -0.89 1.68
CA CYS A 129 9.64 -1.64 2.88
C CYS A 129 9.14 -3.04 2.51
N VAL A 130 9.37 -4.01 3.40
CA VAL A 130 8.71 -5.31 3.39
C VAL A 130 7.72 -5.39 4.54
N ALA A 131 6.47 -5.74 4.24
CA ALA A 131 5.41 -5.91 5.23
C ALA A 131 5.04 -7.38 5.38
N SER A 132 5.10 -7.92 6.59
CA SER A 132 4.76 -9.32 6.84
C SER A 132 4.31 -9.57 8.29
N THR A 133 4.03 -10.82 8.60
CA THR A 133 3.75 -11.25 9.98
C THR A 133 4.99 -11.12 10.85
N TYR A 134 4.78 -11.01 12.16
CA TYR A 134 5.89 -11.00 13.11
C TYR A 134 6.80 -12.23 12.97
N GLY A 135 6.22 -13.43 12.89
CA GLY A 135 6.99 -14.67 12.80
C GLY A 135 7.89 -14.74 11.56
N VAL A 136 7.39 -14.27 10.41
CA VAL A 136 8.16 -14.21 9.17
C VAL A 136 9.35 -13.25 9.33
N LEU A 137 9.11 -12.01 9.73
CA LEU A 137 10.16 -10.99 9.82
C LEU A 137 11.14 -11.27 10.97
N ALA A 138 10.64 -11.73 12.13
CA ALA A 138 11.50 -12.05 13.29
C ALA A 138 12.50 -13.17 12.99
N SER A 139 12.10 -14.19 12.22
CA SER A 139 12.97 -15.30 11.85
C SER A 139 14.23 -14.89 11.06
N VAL A 140 14.18 -13.74 10.41
CA VAL A 140 15.25 -13.22 9.54
C VAL A 140 15.77 -11.84 9.95
N SER A 141 15.25 -11.25 11.03
CA SER A 141 15.48 -9.86 11.42
C SER A 141 16.95 -9.51 11.59
N ARG A 142 17.75 -10.35 12.25
CA ARG A 142 19.20 -10.11 12.45
C ARG A 142 19.97 -9.96 11.14
N ARG A 143 19.51 -10.60 10.06
CA ARG A 143 20.18 -10.56 8.77
C ARG A 143 19.73 -9.38 7.93
N TYR A 144 18.48 -8.91 8.08
CA TYR A 144 17.86 -8.01 7.12
C TYR A 144 17.29 -6.71 7.69
N ALA A 145 17.02 -6.59 9.00
CA ALA A 145 16.40 -5.38 9.56
C ALA A 145 17.23 -4.10 9.35
N HIS A 146 18.55 -4.22 9.16
CA HIS A 146 19.45 -3.11 8.83
C HIS A 146 19.59 -2.86 7.31
N LYS A 147 18.99 -3.71 6.46
CA LYS A 147 19.09 -3.63 5.00
C LYS A 147 17.84 -3.11 4.32
N ILE A 148 16.68 -3.32 4.92
CA ILE A 148 15.38 -2.86 4.44
C ILE A 148 14.48 -2.57 5.63
N PRO A 149 13.73 -1.47 5.64
CA PRO A 149 12.71 -1.19 6.64
C PRO A 149 11.67 -2.30 6.75
N PHE A 150 11.34 -2.70 7.98
CA PHE A 150 10.30 -3.68 8.28
C PHE A 150 9.02 -3.02 8.75
N LEU A 151 7.89 -3.50 8.21
CA LEU A 151 6.54 -3.22 8.67
C LEU A 151 5.92 -4.52 9.19
N VAL A 152 5.70 -4.61 10.49
CA VAL A 152 5.08 -5.79 11.12
C VAL A 152 3.57 -5.62 11.13
N LYS A 153 2.86 -6.52 10.47
CA LYS A 153 1.40 -6.60 10.59
C LYS A 153 1.03 -7.32 11.87
N LEU A 154 0.33 -6.62 12.78
CA LEU A 154 0.07 -7.08 14.15
C LEU A 154 -1.07 -8.09 14.23
N ASN A 155 -2.12 -7.91 13.43
CA ASN A 155 -3.32 -8.72 13.46
C ASN A 155 -3.60 -9.41 12.12
N HIS A 156 -4.29 -10.54 12.21
CA HIS A 156 -4.64 -11.36 11.05
C HIS A 156 -5.97 -12.07 11.28
N ASN A 157 -6.61 -12.49 10.18
CA ASN A 157 -7.75 -13.38 10.26
C ASN A 157 -7.28 -14.81 10.64
N GLU A 158 -7.97 -15.44 11.59
CA GLU A 158 -7.76 -16.86 11.88
C GLU A 158 -8.56 -17.69 10.86
N THR A 159 -7.87 -18.40 9.96
CA THR A 159 -8.47 -19.04 8.79
C THR A 159 -8.92 -20.49 9.04
N LEU A 160 -8.59 -21.06 10.19
CA LEU A 160 -8.97 -22.43 10.56
C LEU A 160 -10.28 -22.50 11.33
N SER A 161 -10.78 -21.38 11.87
CA SER A 161 -12.08 -21.31 12.51
C SER A 161 -13.21 -21.48 11.50
N TYR A 162 -14.17 -22.36 11.83
CA TYR A 162 -15.34 -22.61 11.01
C TYR A 162 -16.63 -22.54 11.85
N PRO A 163 -17.69 -21.86 11.39
CA PRO A 163 -17.72 -21.04 10.16
C PRO A 163 -16.81 -19.82 10.25
N THR A 164 -16.25 -19.43 9.10
CA THR A 164 -15.35 -18.28 9.03
C THR A 164 -16.06 -17.00 9.47
N GLN A 165 -15.48 -16.29 10.42
CA GLN A 165 -15.90 -14.97 10.84
C GLN A 165 -14.99 -13.90 10.25
N TYR A 166 -15.53 -12.70 10.01
CA TYR A 166 -14.73 -11.55 9.60
C TYR A 166 -14.12 -10.89 10.84
N ASP A 167 -13.17 -11.59 11.44
CA ASP A 167 -12.44 -11.13 12.61
C ASP A 167 -10.94 -10.98 12.33
N GLN A 168 -10.33 -10.07 13.05
CA GLN A 168 -8.89 -9.85 13.05
C GLN A 168 -8.40 -10.00 14.48
N THR A 169 -7.49 -10.94 14.69
CA THR A 169 -6.92 -11.25 16.00
C THR A 169 -5.49 -10.77 16.06
N LEU A 170 -5.06 -10.23 17.20
CA LEU A 170 -3.66 -9.85 17.42
C LEU A 170 -2.77 -11.10 17.51
N TYR A 171 -1.78 -11.17 16.62
CA TYR A 171 -0.75 -12.22 16.58
C TYR A 171 0.59 -11.73 17.14
N ALA A 172 0.77 -10.42 17.26
CA ALA A 172 1.97 -9.81 17.79
C ALA A 172 1.65 -8.53 18.56
N SER A 173 2.52 -8.17 19.50
CA SER A 173 2.47 -6.87 20.18
C SER A 173 3.34 -5.84 19.45
N VAL A 174 3.07 -4.57 19.76
CA VAL A 174 3.87 -3.43 19.27
C VAL A 174 5.31 -3.52 19.78
N GLU A 175 5.50 -3.93 21.04
CA GLU A 175 6.82 -4.14 21.65
C GLU A 175 7.64 -5.21 20.95
N GLN A 176 7.01 -6.31 20.55
CA GLN A 176 7.70 -7.35 19.77
C GLN A 176 8.19 -6.79 18.43
N ALA A 177 7.38 -6.01 17.73
CA ALA A 177 7.77 -5.37 16.49
C ALA A 177 8.92 -4.37 16.70
N PHE A 178 8.83 -3.54 17.73
CA PHE A 178 9.87 -2.57 18.07
C PHE A 178 11.21 -3.26 18.40
N ASN A 179 11.17 -4.27 19.26
CA ASN A 179 12.39 -4.98 19.72
C ASN A 179 13.13 -5.74 18.61
N MET A 180 12.43 -6.11 17.53
CA MET A 180 13.10 -6.72 16.36
C MET A 180 13.65 -5.70 15.36
N GLY A 181 13.45 -4.40 15.59
CA GLY A 181 13.96 -3.32 14.75
C GLY A 181 13.02 -2.89 13.63
N ALA A 182 11.71 -3.17 13.75
CA ALA A 182 10.73 -2.63 12.81
C ALA A 182 10.60 -1.11 12.96
N VAL A 183 10.39 -0.42 11.85
CA VAL A 183 10.17 1.03 11.82
C VAL A 183 8.69 1.38 11.66
N ALA A 184 7.87 0.38 11.36
CA ALA A 184 6.43 0.53 11.19
C ALA A 184 5.68 -0.69 11.71
N VAL A 185 4.44 -0.47 12.14
CA VAL A 185 3.46 -1.51 12.38
C VAL A 185 2.25 -1.31 11.49
N GLY A 186 1.58 -2.40 11.18
CA GLY A 186 0.35 -2.38 10.41
C GLY A 186 -0.73 -3.25 11.03
N ALA A 187 -1.97 -2.96 10.71
CA ALA A 187 -3.10 -3.75 11.13
C ALA A 187 -4.21 -3.73 10.07
N THR A 188 -5.12 -4.67 10.15
CA THR A 188 -6.37 -4.67 9.39
C THR A 188 -7.53 -4.41 10.34
N ILE A 189 -8.45 -3.55 9.94
CA ILE A 189 -9.79 -3.49 10.53
C ILE A 189 -10.80 -3.89 9.46
N TYR A 190 -11.68 -4.83 9.80
CA TYR A 190 -12.84 -5.18 9.00
C TYR A 190 -14.03 -4.32 9.43
N PHE A 191 -14.05 -3.07 8.93
CA PHE A 191 -15.13 -2.14 9.22
C PHE A 191 -16.49 -2.70 8.80
N GLY A 192 -17.48 -2.56 9.66
CA GLY A 192 -18.83 -3.06 9.46
C GLY A 192 -19.04 -4.53 9.81
N SER A 193 -17.99 -5.30 10.17
CA SER A 193 -18.15 -6.65 10.74
C SER A 193 -18.70 -6.59 12.16
N GLU A 194 -19.20 -7.70 12.68
CA GLU A 194 -19.65 -7.82 14.07
C GLU A 194 -18.56 -7.46 15.08
N GLN A 195 -17.29 -7.69 14.71
CA GLN A 195 -16.12 -7.43 15.54
C GLN A 195 -15.47 -6.04 15.31
N SER A 196 -16.06 -5.21 14.46
CA SER A 196 -15.51 -3.93 14.04
C SER A 196 -15.18 -3.01 15.23
N ARG A 197 -16.06 -2.93 16.23
CA ARG A 197 -15.87 -2.08 17.41
C ARG A 197 -14.64 -2.49 18.22
N ARG A 198 -14.53 -3.78 18.54
CA ARG A 198 -13.37 -4.31 19.27
C ARG A 198 -12.07 -4.08 18.49
N GLN A 199 -12.07 -4.33 17.17
CA GLN A 199 -10.92 -4.09 16.33
C GLN A 199 -10.49 -2.62 16.31
N ILE A 200 -11.45 -1.67 16.30
CA ILE A 200 -11.15 -0.23 16.37
C ILE A 200 -10.45 0.10 17.70
N GLU A 201 -10.98 -0.38 18.83
CA GLU A 201 -10.41 -0.11 20.16
C GLU A 201 -9.01 -0.71 20.30
N GLU A 202 -8.81 -1.97 19.89
CA GLU A 202 -7.52 -2.66 19.94
C GLU A 202 -6.47 -1.95 19.08
N ILE A 203 -6.83 -1.58 17.85
CA ILE A 203 -5.86 -0.98 16.92
C ILE A 203 -5.61 0.49 17.25
N SER A 204 -6.59 1.25 17.74
CA SER A 204 -6.37 2.59 18.24
C SER A 204 -5.32 2.59 19.37
N SER A 205 -5.45 1.69 20.34
CA SER A 205 -4.47 1.55 21.44
C SER A 205 -3.11 1.07 20.93
N ALA A 206 -3.07 0.13 19.98
CA ALA A 206 -1.82 -0.33 19.38
C ALA A 206 -1.11 0.78 18.61
N PHE A 207 -1.84 1.64 17.90
CA PHE A 207 -1.28 2.76 17.15
C PHE A 207 -0.74 3.87 18.07
N GLU A 208 -1.46 4.19 19.15
CA GLU A 208 -0.96 5.08 20.21
C GLU A 208 0.39 4.55 20.73
N ARG A 209 0.46 3.27 21.09
CA ARG A 209 1.69 2.65 21.59
C ARG A 209 2.80 2.63 20.55
N ALA A 210 2.48 2.42 19.28
CA ALA A 210 3.45 2.47 18.19
C ALA A 210 4.07 3.87 18.04
N HIS A 211 3.26 4.91 18.13
CA HIS A 211 3.75 6.29 18.08
C HIS A 211 4.65 6.61 19.27
N GLU A 212 4.32 6.18 20.50
CA GLU A 212 5.18 6.33 21.68
C GLU A 212 6.56 5.69 21.46
N LEU A 213 6.61 4.53 20.80
CA LEU A 213 7.84 3.82 20.48
C LEU A 213 8.53 4.33 19.19
N GLY A 214 7.95 5.32 18.52
CA GLY A 214 8.55 5.96 17.35
C GLY A 214 8.32 5.21 16.04
N MET A 215 7.29 4.37 15.93
CA MET A 215 6.97 3.62 14.72
C MET A 215 5.83 4.27 13.94
N VAL A 216 5.92 4.19 12.63
CA VAL A 216 4.87 4.58 11.68
C VAL A 216 3.72 3.56 11.74
N THR A 217 2.49 4.03 11.56
CA THR A 217 1.29 3.19 11.58
C THR A 217 0.62 3.09 10.21
N VAL A 218 0.27 1.88 9.79
CA VAL A 218 -0.36 1.61 8.50
C VAL A 218 -1.64 0.80 8.70
N LEU A 219 -2.80 1.33 8.28
CA LEU A 219 -4.06 0.61 8.41
C LEU A 219 -4.58 0.06 7.08
N TRP A 220 -4.83 -1.24 7.01
CA TRP A 220 -5.65 -1.88 5.99
C TRP A 220 -7.13 -1.63 6.32
N ALA A 221 -7.71 -0.60 5.73
CA ALA A 221 -9.06 -0.11 6.05
C ALA A 221 -10.12 -0.82 5.19
N TYR A 222 -10.38 -2.09 5.49
CA TYR A 222 -11.27 -2.90 4.68
C TYR A 222 -12.69 -2.98 5.24
N LEU A 223 -13.65 -3.01 4.33
CA LEU A 223 -15.05 -3.26 4.68
C LEU A 223 -15.32 -4.76 4.68
N ARG A 224 -16.08 -5.23 5.68
CA ARG A 224 -16.58 -6.59 5.75
C ARG A 224 -17.92 -6.61 6.48
N ASN A 225 -19.00 -6.64 5.70
CA ASN A 225 -20.36 -6.78 6.22
C ASN A 225 -21.19 -7.60 5.21
N PRO A 226 -21.81 -8.70 5.60
CA PRO A 226 -22.65 -9.48 4.71
C PRO A 226 -23.76 -8.68 4.03
N ALA A 227 -24.31 -7.65 4.72
CA ALA A 227 -25.34 -6.78 4.17
C ALA A 227 -24.82 -5.83 3.04
N PHE A 228 -23.50 -5.74 2.84
CA PHE A 228 -22.91 -4.98 1.73
C PHE A 228 -22.90 -5.76 0.41
N ASN A 229 -23.31 -7.03 0.41
CA ASN A 229 -23.69 -7.76 -0.78
C ASN A 229 -25.22 -7.72 -0.89
N LYS A 230 -25.72 -7.01 -1.88
CA LYS A 230 -27.15 -6.82 -2.05
C LYS A 230 -27.54 -6.92 -3.51
N ASP A 231 -28.58 -7.68 -3.80
CA ASP A 231 -29.13 -7.88 -5.15
C ASP A 231 -28.06 -8.30 -6.19
N GLY A 232 -27.07 -9.10 -5.75
CA GLY A 232 -25.97 -9.59 -6.59
C GLY A 232 -24.81 -8.58 -6.81
N VAL A 233 -24.86 -7.41 -6.18
CA VAL A 233 -23.82 -6.38 -6.26
C VAL A 233 -23.02 -6.35 -4.96
N ASP A 234 -21.68 -6.29 -5.09
CA ASP A 234 -20.75 -6.12 -3.96
C ASP A 234 -20.41 -4.63 -3.76
N TYR A 235 -20.85 -4.07 -2.64
CA TYR A 235 -20.60 -2.67 -2.27
C TYR A 235 -19.38 -2.47 -1.38
N HIS A 236 -18.57 -3.51 -1.08
CA HIS A 236 -17.37 -3.38 -0.25
C HIS A 236 -16.25 -2.52 -0.88
N SER A 237 -16.35 -2.21 -2.17
CA SER A 237 -15.45 -1.29 -2.89
C SER A 237 -16.11 0.05 -3.26
N SER A 238 -17.34 0.31 -2.81
CA SER A 238 -18.01 1.60 -3.05
C SER A 238 -17.16 2.78 -2.56
N ALA A 239 -17.06 3.84 -3.37
CA ALA A 239 -16.26 5.01 -3.05
C ALA A 239 -16.71 5.71 -1.76
N ASP A 240 -18.01 5.83 -1.54
CA ASP A 240 -18.61 6.44 -0.34
C ASP A 240 -18.32 5.65 0.93
N LEU A 241 -18.43 4.31 0.90
CA LEU A 241 -18.15 3.44 2.03
C LEU A 241 -16.64 3.32 2.31
N THR A 242 -15.81 3.16 1.27
CA THR A 242 -14.36 3.09 1.42
C THR A 242 -13.77 4.43 1.85
N GLY A 243 -14.33 5.55 1.39
CA GLY A 243 -14.00 6.88 1.89
C GLY A 243 -14.26 6.99 3.40
N GLN A 244 -15.43 6.57 3.87
CA GLN A 244 -15.74 6.56 5.31
C GLN A 244 -14.77 5.67 6.10
N ALA A 245 -14.41 4.50 5.58
CA ALA A 245 -13.41 3.64 6.22
C ALA A 245 -12.04 4.32 6.33
N ASN A 246 -11.61 5.04 5.27
CA ASN A 246 -10.37 5.81 5.28
C ASN A 246 -10.41 6.94 6.32
N HIS A 247 -11.55 7.62 6.44
CA HIS A 247 -11.70 8.69 7.43
C HIS A 247 -11.57 8.18 8.86
N ILE A 248 -12.18 7.02 9.16
CA ILE A 248 -12.03 6.37 10.46
C ILE A 248 -10.56 5.95 10.67
N ALA A 249 -9.91 5.39 9.66
CA ALA A 249 -8.50 4.99 9.72
C ALA A 249 -7.59 6.17 10.11
N ALA A 250 -7.72 7.31 9.45
CA ALA A 250 -6.98 8.53 9.78
C ALA A 250 -7.32 9.02 11.20
N THR A 251 -8.59 8.93 11.60
CA THR A 251 -9.08 9.37 12.92
C THR A 251 -8.45 8.57 14.06
N ILE A 252 -8.23 7.27 13.90
CA ILE A 252 -7.60 6.43 14.94
C ILE A 252 -6.07 6.44 14.88
N GLY A 253 -5.48 7.33 14.09
CA GLY A 253 -4.03 7.58 14.09
C GLY A 253 -3.24 6.83 13.03
N ALA A 254 -3.86 6.34 11.96
CA ALA A 254 -3.08 5.82 10.84
C ALA A 254 -2.28 6.94 10.14
N ASP A 255 -0.97 6.75 9.98
CA ASP A 255 -0.10 7.64 9.20
C ASP A 255 -0.23 7.33 7.70
N ILE A 256 -0.53 6.07 7.37
CA ILE A 256 -0.78 5.59 6.02
C ILE A 256 -2.02 4.71 6.02
N VAL A 257 -2.93 4.96 5.08
CA VAL A 257 -4.12 4.15 4.88
C VAL A 257 -3.94 3.31 3.61
N LYS A 258 -4.14 2.01 3.74
CA LYS A 258 -4.23 1.10 2.60
C LYS A 258 -5.68 0.82 2.28
N GLN A 259 -6.06 1.05 1.01
CA GLN A 259 -7.42 0.82 0.55
C GLN A 259 -7.46 0.05 -0.79
N LYS A 260 -8.58 -0.60 -1.08
CA LYS A 260 -8.89 -1.13 -2.42
C LYS A 260 -9.19 0.02 -3.38
N MET A 261 -9.05 -0.25 -4.67
CA MET A 261 -9.58 0.66 -5.70
C MET A 261 -11.10 0.83 -5.50
N ALA A 262 -11.56 2.07 -5.65
CA ALA A 262 -12.96 2.41 -5.45
C ALA A 262 -13.81 2.18 -6.70
N GLU A 263 -15.09 1.91 -6.48
CA GLU A 263 -16.14 1.80 -7.50
C GLU A 263 -17.23 2.83 -7.25
N ASN A 264 -17.81 3.40 -8.32
CA ASN A 264 -18.92 4.33 -8.23
C ASN A 264 -20.27 3.59 -8.34
N ASN A 265 -20.65 2.90 -7.26
CA ASN A 265 -21.90 2.12 -7.23
C ASN A 265 -22.86 2.53 -6.10
N GLY A 266 -22.56 3.58 -5.32
CA GLY A 266 -23.47 4.20 -4.36
C GLY A 266 -23.83 3.32 -3.18
N GLY A 267 -22.85 2.83 -2.44
CA GLY A 267 -23.03 1.87 -1.34
C GLY A 267 -24.01 2.32 -0.27
N TYR A 268 -23.90 3.52 0.28
CA TYR A 268 -24.87 4.03 1.28
C TYR A 268 -26.30 4.06 0.74
N ARG A 269 -26.51 4.46 -0.51
CA ARG A 269 -27.82 4.48 -1.13
C ARG A 269 -28.40 3.09 -1.32
N ALA A 270 -27.58 2.13 -1.74
CA ALA A 270 -27.99 0.77 -2.02
C ALA A 270 -28.33 0.00 -0.75
N VAL A 271 -27.43 0.04 0.25
CA VAL A 271 -27.60 -0.75 1.49
C VAL A 271 -28.57 -0.09 2.49
N LYS A 272 -28.88 1.21 2.30
CA LYS A 272 -29.86 1.96 3.09
C LYS A 272 -29.63 1.90 4.61
N PHE A 273 -28.36 1.88 5.01
CA PHE A 273 -27.99 2.06 6.40
C PHE A 273 -27.11 3.31 6.52
N GLY A 274 -27.25 4.05 7.61
CA GLY A 274 -26.54 5.30 7.77
C GLY A 274 -26.95 6.36 6.73
N TYR A 275 -26.15 7.43 6.64
CA TYR A 275 -26.46 8.57 5.79
C TYR A 275 -25.14 9.17 5.23
N THR A 276 -25.16 9.58 3.98
CA THR A 276 -24.15 10.45 3.39
C THR A 276 -24.82 11.55 2.55
N ASP A 277 -24.11 12.63 2.30
CA ASP A 277 -24.63 13.77 1.52
C ASP A 277 -24.64 13.46 0.01
N ASP A 278 -25.70 13.86 -0.67
CA ASP A 278 -25.84 13.65 -2.12
C ASP A 278 -24.76 14.34 -2.97
N ARG A 279 -24.07 15.33 -2.41
CA ARG A 279 -22.93 15.97 -3.05
C ARG A 279 -21.73 15.02 -3.22
N VAL A 280 -21.65 13.93 -2.44
CA VAL A 280 -20.66 12.88 -2.68
C VAL A 280 -20.76 12.37 -4.12
N TYR A 281 -21.98 12.13 -4.59
CA TYR A 281 -22.24 11.57 -5.91
C TYR A 281 -22.31 12.62 -7.02
N SER A 282 -22.74 13.86 -6.71
CA SER A 282 -22.97 14.89 -7.70
C SER A 282 -21.81 15.88 -7.87
N LYS A 283 -20.87 15.94 -6.88
CA LYS A 283 -19.79 16.94 -6.87
C LYS A 283 -18.42 16.40 -6.48
N LEU A 284 -18.35 15.34 -5.67
CA LEU A 284 -17.08 14.86 -5.07
C LEU A 284 -16.54 13.60 -5.74
N THR A 285 -17.36 12.89 -6.52
CA THR A 285 -16.99 11.71 -7.31
C THR A 285 -17.54 11.80 -8.72
N THR A 286 -16.90 11.09 -9.64
CA THR A 286 -17.41 10.79 -10.98
C THR A 286 -17.24 9.29 -11.24
N ASP A 287 -17.52 8.82 -12.45
CA ASP A 287 -17.22 7.43 -12.84
C ASP A 287 -15.74 7.21 -13.12
N HIS A 288 -14.94 8.28 -13.21
CA HIS A 288 -13.53 8.15 -13.52
C HIS A 288 -12.71 7.65 -12.31
N PRO A 289 -11.88 6.61 -12.45
CA PRO A 289 -11.20 5.97 -11.32
C PRO A 289 -10.24 6.90 -10.57
N ILE A 290 -9.65 7.90 -11.22
CA ILE A 290 -8.80 8.90 -10.57
C ILE A 290 -9.62 9.75 -9.60
N ASP A 291 -10.82 10.18 -9.96
CA ASP A 291 -11.69 10.97 -9.09
C ASP A 291 -12.19 10.17 -7.89
N LEU A 292 -12.44 8.87 -8.08
CA LEU A 292 -12.84 7.97 -7.00
C LEU A 292 -11.71 7.80 -5.97
N VAL A 293 -10.47 7.59 -6.42
CA VAL A 293 -9.30 7.50 -5.54
C VAL A 293 -8.96 8.86 -4.93
N ARG A 294 -9.19 9.96 -5.66
CA ARG A 294 -9.09 11.33 -5.13
C ARG A 294 -10.05 11.55 -3.95
N TYR A 295 -11.28 11.06 -4.06
CA TYR A 295 -12.24 11.09 -2.97
C TYR A 295 -11.79 10.23 -1.77
N GLN A 296 -11.21 9.05 -2.01
CA GLN A 296 -10.58 8.25 -0.94
C GLN A 296 -9.46 9.01 -0.24
N LEU A 297 -8.61 9.72 -1.00
CA LEU A 297 -7.53 10.55 -0.45
C LEU A 297 -8.06 11.73 0.38
N ALA A 298 -9.13 12.38 -0.09
CA ALA A 298 -9.75 13.45 0.69
C ALA A 298 -10.18 12.96 2.09
N ASN A 299 -10.66 11.73 2.18
CA ASN A 299 -11.01 11.10 3.46
C ASN A 299 -9.79 10.66 4.30
N CYS A 300 -8.59 10.70 3.75
CA CYS A 300 -7.32 10.60 4.50
C CYS A 300 -6.83 11.99 4.97
N TYR A 301 -7.74 12.85 5.43
CA TYR A 301 -7.49 14.24 5.84
C TYR A 301 -6.78 15.03 4.74
N MET A 302 -7.31 14.96 3.52
CA MET A 302 -6.77 15.61 2.31
C MET A 302 -5.34 15.17 1.96
N GLY A 303 -4.91 13.99 2.45
CA GLY A 303 -3.56 13.45 2.23
C GLY A 303 -2.59 13.68 3.39
N ARG A 304 -3.02 14.23 4.54
CA ARG A 304 -2.18 14.28 5.75
C ARG A 304 -1.83 12.87 6.26
N ALA A 305 -2.76 11.92 6.14
CA ALA A 305 -2.43 10.50 6.13
C ALA A 305 -2.24 10.06 4.68
N GLY A 306 -1.14 9.36 4.39
CA GLY A 306 -0.86 8.89 3.03
C GLY A 306 -1.87 7.83 2.59
N LEU A 307 -2.25 7.80 1.31
CA LEU A 307 -3.09 6.76 0.72
C LEU A 307 -2.27 5.85 -0.17
N ILE A 308 -2.23 4.57 0.14
CA ILE A 308 -1.69 3.52 -0.74
C ILE A 308 -2.80 2.59 -1.20
N ASN A 309 -2.81 2.21 -2.47
CA ASN A 309 -3.77 1.24 -2.98
C ASN A 309 -3.19 -0.18 -3.03
N SER A 310 -4.06 -1.18 -2.92
CA SER A 310 -3.64 -2.57 -3.06
C SER A 310 -3.57 -2.98 -4.53
N GLY A 311 -2.54 -3.77 -4.89
CA GLY A 311 -2.35 -4.29 -6.24
C GLY A 311 -3.36 -5.36 -6.68
N GLY A 312 -4.30 -5.75 -5.82
CA GLY A 312 -5.34 -6.73 -6.15
C GLY A 312 -4.90 -8.19 -6.11
N ALA A 313 -5.75 -9.07 -6.61
CA ALA A 313 -5.46 -10.48 -6.79
C ALA A 313 -4.56 -10.68 -8.03
N ALA A 314 -3.82 -11.79 -8.08
CA ALA A 314 -3.08 -12.18 -9.28
C ALA A 314 -4.07 -12.67 -10.37
N GLY A 315 -3.79 -12.35 -11.62
CA GLY A 315 -4.58 -12.66 -12.79
C GLY A 315 -3.71 -12.86 -14.04
N GLU A 316 -4.31 -12.79 -15.22
CA GLU A 316 -3.61 -12.97 -16.50
C GLU A 316 -2.79 -11.75 -16.92
N ASN A 317 -3.28 -10.53 -16.62
CA ASN A 317 -2.67 -9.26 -17.05
C ASN A 317 -2.06 -8.47 -15.89
N ASP A 318 -1.37 -9.17 -14.98
CA ASP A 318 -0.85 -8.60 -13.73
C ASP A 318 -0.02 -7.33 -13.92
N LEU A 319 0.83 -7.28 -14.97
CA LEU A 319 1.70 -6.15 -15.24
C LEU A 319 0.89 -4.91 -15.62
N GLN A 320 0.01 -5.05 -16.61
CA GLN A 320 -0.85 -3.95 -17.08
C GLN A 320 -1.75 -3.44 -15.96
N GLU A 321 -2.42 -4.33 -15.23
CA GLU A 321 -3.30 -3.97 -14.12
C GLU A 321 -2.55 -3.27 -12.97
N SER A 322 -1.31 -3.69 -12.68
CA SER A 322 -0.51 -3.07 -11.63
C SER A 322 -0.04 -1.67 -12.02
N VAL A 323 0.41 -1.49 -13.27
CA VAL A 323 0.79 -0.19 -13.81
C VAL A 323 -0.44 0.73 -13.89
N ARG A 324 -1.58 0.23 -14.36
CA ARG A 324 -2.85 0.96 -14.35
C ARG A 324 -3.21 1.47 -12.95
N THR A 325 -3.15 0.60 -11.96
CA THR A 325 -3.44 0.95 -10.55
C THR A 325 -2.45 2.01 -10.03
N ALA A 326 -1.17 1.90 -10.38
CA ALA A 326 -0.14 2.87 -10.00
C ALA A 326 -0.39 4.25 -10.63
N VAL A 327 -0.76 4.30 -11.92
CA VAL A 327 -1.11 5.54 -12.61
C VAL A 327 -2.31 6.22 -11.94
N ILE A 328 -3.37 5.47 -11.67
CA ILE A 328 -4.57 6.00 -11.00
C ILE A 328 -4.23 6.54 -9.61
N ASN A 329 -3.49 5.75 -8.79
CA ASN A 329 -3.08 6.19 -7.45
C ASN A 329 -2.23 7.45 -7.50
N LYS A 330 -1.17 7.48 -8.32
CA LYS A 330 -0.27 8.63 -8.44
C LYS A 330 -1.02 9.86 -8.90
N ARG A 331 -1.83 9.74 -9.97
CA ARG A 331 -2.58 10.86 -10.54
C ARG A 331 -3.67 11.38 -9.61
N ALA A 332 -4.24 10.53 -8.77
CA ALA A 332 -5.15 10.95 -7.71
C ALA A 332 -4.45 11.69 -6.55
N GLY A 333 -3.14 11.65 -6.45
CA GLY A 333 -2.35 12.20 -5.34
C GLY A 333 -2.02 11.18 -4.23
N GLY A 334 -2.19 9.87 -4.50
CA GLY A 334 -1.84 8.82 -3.57
C GLY A 334 -0.32 8.68 -3.36
N MET A 335 0.05 8.07 -2.25
CA MET A 335 1.45 7.96 -1.81
C MET A 335 2.17 6.73 -2.36
N GLY A 336 1.48 5.80 -3.01
CA GLY A 336 2.17 4.61 -3.50
C GLY A 336 1.29 3.37 -3.65
N LEU A 337 1.96 2.25 -3.86
CA LEU A 337 1.31 0.96 -4.03
C LEU A 337 1.90 -0.09 -3.10
N ILE A 338 1.01 -0.98 -2.62
CA ILE A 338 1.39 -2.18 -1.90
C ILE A 338 1.03 -3.39 -2.76
N LEU A 339 2.06 -4.09 -3.26
CA LEU A 339 1.93 -5.13 -4.27
C LEU A 339 2.57 -6.44 -3.79
N GLY A 340 1.76 -7.46 -3.54
CA GLY A 340 2.21 -8.76 -3.01
C GLY A 340 1.97 -9.91 -3.99
N ARG A 341 0.74 -10.45 -4.01
CA ARG A 341 0.37 -11.70 -4.73
C ARG A 341 0.78 -11.72 -6.20
N LYS A 342 0.68 -10.62 -6.90
CA LYS A 342 1.08 -10.50 -8.30
C LYS A 342 2.60 -10.66 -8.48
N ALA A 343 3.40 -10.34 -7.46
CA ALA A 343 4.85 -10.48 -7.50
C ALA A 343 5.32 -11.85 -7.01
N PHE A 344 4.98 -12.27 -5.78
CA PHE A 344 5.53 -13.50 -5.21
C PHE A 344 4.92 -14.80 -5.76
N LYS A 345 3.83 -14.77 -6.53
CA LYS A 345 3.34 -15.97 -7.26
C LYS A 345 4.13 -16.26 -8.54
N LYS A 346 5.06 -15.40 -8.90
CA LYS A 346 5.94 -15.53 -10.07
C LYS A 346 7.35 -15.95 -9.66
N SER A 347 8.22 -16.19 -10.64
CA SER A 347 9.65 -16.34 -10.37
C SER A 347 10.21 -15.05 -9.76
N MET A 348 11.34 -15.13 -9.03
CA MET A 348 12.03 -13.97 -8.45
C MET A 348 12.23 -12.87 -9.51
N LYS A 349 12.77 -13.22 -10.67
CA LYS A 349 13.02 -12.30 -11.79
C LYS A 349 11.76 -11.61 -12.30
N GLU A 350 10.69 -12.33 -12.50
CA GLU A 350 9.41 -11.77 -12.96
C GLU A 350 8.74 -10.90 -11.88
N GLY A 351 8.83 -11.30 -10.61
CA GLY A 351 8.34 -10.52 -9.48
C GLY A 351 9.06 -9.18 -9.36
N ILE A 352 10.40 -9.17 -9.48
CA ILE A 352 11.23 -7.96 -9.51
C ILE A 352 10.82 -7.07 -10.68
N ALA A 353 10.73 -7.62 -11.89
CA ALA A 353 10.38 -6.86 -13.09
C ALA A 353 9.00 -6.18 -12.96
N LEU A 354 8.02 -6.88 -12.39
CA LEU A 354 6.69 -6.34 -12.17
C LEU A 354 6.69 -5.20 -11.14
N ILE A 355 7.39 -5.36 -10.02
CA ILE A 355 7.54 -4.31 -9.00
C ILE A 355 8.25 -3.09 -9.60
N ASN A 356 9.32 -3.30 -10.37
CA ASN A 356 10.06 -2.22 -11.01
C ASN A 356 9.20 -1.44 -12.01
N ALA A 357 8.36 -2.10 -12.81
CA ALA A 357 7.44 -1.42 -13.72
C ALA A 357 6.43 -0.52 -12.99
N VAL A 358 5.95 -0.97 -11.82
CA VAL A 358 5.11 -0.14 -10.93
C VAL A 358 5.89 1.06 -10.40
N GLN A 359 7.14 0.86 -9.97
CA GLN A 359 7.99 1.95 -9.48
C GLN A 359 8.31 2.96 -10.60
N ASP A 360 8.51 2.50 -11.84
CA ASP A 360 8.71 3.37 -13.00
C ASP A 360 7.56 4.36 -13.18
N THR A 361 6.32 3.94 -12.92
CA THR A 361 5.17 4.84 -12.96
C THR A 361 5.34 6.02 -11.98
N TYR A 362 5.84 5.74 -10.76
CA TYR A 362 6.08 6.81 -9.78
C TYR A 362 7.29 7.68 -10.12
N LEU A 363 8.28 7.13 -10.80
CA LEU A 363 9.48 7.86 -11.24
C LEU A 363 9.23 8.68 -12.52
N ASP A 364 8.29 8.26 -13.38
CA ASP A 364 8.00 8.96 -14.62
C ASP A 364 7.38 10.34 -14.36
N LYS A 365 8.13 11.39 -14.69
CA LYS A 365 7.72 12.79 -14.53
C LYS A 365 6.56 13.20 -15.44
N LYS A 366 6.24 12.41 -16.47
CA LYS A 366 5.09 12.65 -17.36
C LYS A 366 3.77 12.23 -16.70
N VAL A 367 3.80 11.30 -15.75
CA VAL A 367 2.64 10.90 -14.96
C VAL A 367 2.47 11.89 -13.81
N THR A 368 1.76 12.98 -14.06
CA THR A 368 1.53 14.08 -13.11
C THR A 368 0.24 13.88 -12.30
N ILE A 369 0.08 14.66 -11.23
CA ILE A 369 -1.20 14.74 -10.50
C ILE A 369 -2.27 15.32 -11.42
N ALA A 370 -3.50 14.76 -11.37
CA ALA A 370 -4.64 15.17 -12.18
C ALA A 370 -5.34 16.42 -11.64
#